data_9b5c4f90be4c39984472ccf8835d82a0
#
_entry.id   9b5c4f90be4c39984472ccf8835d82a0
#
_cell.length_a   1.000
_cell.length_b   1.000
_cell.length_c   1.000
_cell.angle_alpha   90.00
_cell.angle_beta   90.00
_cell.angle_gamma   90.00
#
_symmetry.space_group_name_H-M   'P 1'
#
loop_
_entity.id
_entity.type
_entity.pdbx_description
1 polymer ?
#
loop_
_entity_poly.entity_id
_entity_poly.type
_entity_poly.pdbx_seq_one_letter_code
_entity_poly.pdbx_strand_id
1 'polypeptide(L)'
;MIENGQYAGQTLDQVWNEHRELFGDFPSKDFPLLCKIVDARHPLSIHVHPDDSYAYEFENGQYGKSECWYIIDAEEDAEIILGTSADSKETFENKIKEEAVLDVVERIKVKPGEFYFIPAGMLHSIGSGVLVYETMQSSDISYRVYDYERNRTDGSSLEVKKALDVIQFT
;
A
#
# COMPACT_ATOMS: atom_id res chain seq x y z
N MET A 1 3.67 -10.07 -21.24
CA MET A 1 2.95 -10.39 -22.50
C MET A 1 1.79 -11.32 -22.21
N ILE A 2 0.69 -11.19 -22.94
CA ILE A 2 -0.48 -12.07 -22.83
C ILE A 2 -0.11 -13.41 -23.47
N GLU A 3 -0.31 -14.51 -22.75
CA GLU A 3 0.16 -15.83 -23.18
C GLU A 3 -0.81 -16.58 -24.10
N ASN A 4 -2.12 -16.31 -23.98
CA ASN A 4 -3.15 -17.04 -24.70
C ASN A 4 -4.36 -16.16 -25.08
N GLY A 5 -5.30 -16.72 -25.85
CA GLY A 5 -6.48 -16.02 -26.33
C GLY A 5 -6.20 -15.16 -27.56
N GLN A 6 -7.19 -14.36 -27.95
CA GLN A 6 -7.12 -13.54 -29.18
C GLN A 6 -6.08 -12.43 -29.15
N TYR A 7 -5.60 -12.05 -27.97
CA TYR A 7 -4.58 -11.01 -27.77
C TYR A 7 -3.20 -11.60 -27.41
N ALA A 8 -2.99 -12.90 -27.65
CA ALA A 8 -1.71 -13.56 -27.38
C ALA A 8 -0.55 -12.85 -28.10
N GLY A 9 0.55 -12.62 -27.37
CA GLY A 9 1.74 -11.93 -27.90
C GLY A 9 1.71 -10.40 -27.77
N GLN A 10 0.58 -9.81 -27.38
CA GLN A 10 0.50 -8.37 -27.05
C GLN A 10 0.88 -8.13 -25.58
N THR A 11 1.27 -6.89 -25.26
CA THR A 11 1.40 -6.44 -23.87
C THR A 11 0.05 -5.99 -23.34
N LEU A 12 -0.09 -5.95 -22.00
CA LEU A 12 -1.29 -5.39 -21.37
C LEU A 12 -1.50 -3.92 -21.76
N ASP A 13 -0.41 -3.15 -21.88
CA ASP A 13 -0.44 -1.76 -22.32
C ASP A 13 -0.99 -1.60 -23.74
N GLN A 14 -0.58 -2.47 -24.68
CA GLN A 14 -1.14 -2.47 -26.04
C GLN A 14 -2.65 -2.74 -26.02
N VAL A 15 -3.09 -3.78 -25.29
CA VAL A 15 -4.51 -4.11 -25.21
C VAL A 15 -5.29 -3.02 -24.48
N TRP A 16 -4.73 -2.39 -23.43
CA TRP A 16 -5.32 -1.24 -22.75
C TRP A 16 -5.56 -0.06 -23.70
N ASN A 17 -4.60 0.26 -24.55
CA ASN A 17 -4.69 1.40 -25.46
C ASN A 17 -5.59 1.14 -26.69
N GLU A 18 -5.63 -0.10 -27.18
CA GLU A 18 -6.33 -0.46 -28.42
C GLU A 18 -7.74 -1.02 -28.18
N HIS A 19 -8.04 -1.52 -26.97
CA HIS A 19 -9.25 -2.27 -26.65
C HIS A 19 -9.85 -1.83 -25.31
N ARG A 20 -10.13 -0.55 -25.19
CA ARG A 20 -10.69 0.08 -23.96
C ARG A 20 -12.02 -0.54 -23.50
N GLU A 21 -12.80 -1.01 -24.44
CA GLU A 21 -14.08 -1.69 -24.19
C GLU A 21 -13.92 -2.94 -23.32
N LEU A 22 -12.77 -3.61 -23.34
CA LEU A 22 -12.50 -4.76 -22.45
C LEU A 22 -12.34 -4.38 -20.99
N PHE A 23 -12.11 -3.11 -20.72
CA PHE A 23 -11.88 -2.53 -19.39
C PHE A 23 -13.00 -1.56 -18.99
N GLY A 24 -14.17 -1.68 -19.64
CA GLY A 24 -15.34 -0.84 -19.35
C GLY A 24 -15.13 0.62 -19.69
N ASP A 25 -14.26 0.93 -20.67
CA ASP A 25 -13.91 2.28 -21.07
C ASP A 25 -13.47 3.19 -19.90
N PHE A 26 -12.79 2.58 -18.92
CA PHE A 26 -12.35 3.28 -17.70
C PHE A 26 -11.55 4.55 -18.05
N PRO A 27 -11.92 5.74 -17.50
CA PRO A 27 -11.42 7.03 -17.95
C PRO A 27 -10.05 7.39 -17.40
N SER A 28 -9.05 6.54 -17.60
CA SER A 28 -7.65 6.77 -17.22
C SER A 28 -6.75 6.72 -18.45
N LYS A 29 -5.71 7.52 -18.51
CA LYS A 29 -4.69 7.44 -19.56
C LYS A 29 -3.95 6.12 -19.50
N ASP A 30 -3.42 5.81 -18.32
CA ASP A 30 -2.63 4.63 -18.08
C ASP A 30 -3.47 3.51 -17.43
N PHE A 31 -3.02 2.27 -17.49
CA PHE A 31 -3.71 1.16 -16.83
C PHE A 31 -3.80 1.42 -15.32
N PRO A 32 -5.02 1.39 -14.73
CA PRO A 32 -5.24 1.96 -13.39
C PRO A 32 -4.78 1.08 -12.23
N LEU A 33 -4.36 -0.14 -12.49
CA LEU A 33 -3.98 -1.11 -11.47
C LEU A 33 -2.53 -1.57 -11.62
N LEU A 34 -1.92 -1.87 -10.48
CA LEU A 34 -0.63 -2.55 -10.39
C LEU A 34 -0.78 -3.78 -9.50
N CYS A 35 -0.28 -4.93 -10.00
CA CYS A 35 -0.26 -6.17 -9.25
C CYS A 35 1.17 -6.57 -8.92
N LYS A 36 1.41 -7.03 -7.71
CA LYS A 36 2.72 -7.48 -7.23
C LYS A 36 2.59 -8.78 -6.44
N ILE A 37 3.67 -9.56 -6.42
CA ILE A 37 3.88 -10.59 -5.40
C ILE A 37 4.98 -10.06 -4.48
N VAL A 38 4.67 -9.98 -3.18
CA VAL A 38 5.60 -9.49 -2.16
C VAL A 38 5.93 -10.64 -1.21
N ASP A 39 7.20 -11.03 -1.19
CA ASP A 39 7.77 -12.00 -0.24
C ASP A 39 8.50 -11.22 0.86
N ALA A 40 7.85 -11.02 1.99
CA ALA A 40 8.33 -10.18 3.08
C ALA A 40 9.24 -10.97 4.04
N ARG A 41 10.51 -11.11 3.72
CA ARG A 41 11.51 -11.74 4.62
C ARG A 41 11.79 -10.90 5.88
N HIS A 42 11.57 -9.61 5.80
CA HIS A 42 11.67 -8.65 6.91
C HIS A 42 10.43 -7.76 6.89
N PRO A 43 10.02 -7.22 8.04
CA PRO A 43 8.84 -6.35 8.07
C PRO A 43 9.07 -5.13 7.16
N LEU A 44 8.06 -4.77 6.38
CA LEU A 44 8.08 -3.55 5.58
C LEU A 44 7.93 -2.32 6.49
N SER A 45 8.25 -1.14 5.94
CA SER A 45 8.01 0.12 6.66
C SER A 45 6.54 0.28 6.99
N ILE A 46 6.24 0.91 8.13
CA ILE A 46 4.88 1.31 8.48
C ILE A 46 4.59 2.62 7.75
N HIS A 47 3.52 2.62 6.96
CA HIS A 47 3.20 3.74 6.07
C HIS A 47 1.69 3.87 5.85
N VAL A 48 1.32 4.93 5.16
CA VAL A 48 -0.03 5.24 4.75
C VAL A 48 -0.01 5.81 3.33
N HIS A 49 -1.10 5.65 2.60
CA HIS A 49 -1.28 6.23 1.28
C HIS A 49 -2.36 7.31 1.30
N PRO A 50 -2.22 8.39 0.52
CA PRO A 50 -3.27 9.39 0.35
C PRO A 50 -4.43 8.86 -0.50
N ASP A 51 -5.58 9.49 -0.40
CA ASP A 51 -6.66 9.35 -1.37
C ASP A 51 -6.36 10.14 -2.67
N ASP A 52 -7.23 9.98 -3.68
CA ASP A 52 -7.07 10.65 -4.98
C ASP A 52 -7.11 12.17 -4.85
N SER A 53 -7.93 12.71 -3.95
CA SER A 53 -8.09 14.16 -3.78
C SER A 53 -6.82 14.79 -3.22
N TYR A 54 -6.27 14.20 -2.17
CA TYR A 54 -5.02 14.66 -1.56
C TYR A 54 -3.84 14.50 -2.54
N ALA A 55 -3.74 13.34 -3.19
CA ALA A 55 -2.67 13.09 -4.15
C ALA A 55 -2.72 14.05 -5.34
N TYR A 56 -3.92 14.34 -5.87
CA TYR A 56 -4.08 15.28 -6.94
C TYR A 56 -3.60 16.69 -6.56
N GLU A 57 -3.92 17.15 -5.34
CA GLU A 57 -3.56 18.50 -4.86
C GLU A 57 -2.07 18.61 -4.48
N PHE A 58 -1.53 17.61 -3.76
CA PHE A 58 -0.20 17.71 -3.14
C PHE A 58 0.90 16.90 -3.83
N GLU A 59 0.54 16.02 -4.81
CA GLU A 59 1.49 15.17 -5.54
C GLU A 59 1.39 15.37 -7.06
N ASN A 60 1.27 16.61 -7.50
CA ASN A 60 1.33 17.01 -8.91
C ASN A 60 0.28 16.32 -9.82
N GLY A 61 -0.94 16.16 -9.32
CA GLY A 61 -2.03 15.57 -10.10
C GLY A 61 -1.98 14.04 -10.21
N GLN A 62 -1.22 13.39 -9.33
CA GLN A 62 -1.17 11.93 -9.27
C GLN A 62 -2.43 11.34 -8.62
N TYR A 63 -2.61 10.03 -8.77
CA TYR A 63 -3.66 9.28 -8.09
C TYR A 63 -3.23 8.91 -6.67
N GLY A 64 -4.21 8.78 -5.79
CA GLY A 64 -4.05 8.17 -4.48
C GLY A 64 -3.80 6.66 -4.60
N LYS A 65 -3.82 5.97 -3.46
CA LYS A 65 -3.57 4.54 -3.45
C LYS A 65 -4.41 3.83 -2.41
N SER A 66 -5.40 3.11 -2.89
CA SER A 66 -6.03 2.01 -2.16
C SER A 66 -5.50 0.70 -2.70
N GLU A 67 -5.43 -0.31 -1.85
CA GLU A 67 -4.89 -1.62 -2.22
C GLU A 67 -5.63 -2.76 -1.55
N CYS A 68 -5.37 -3.97 -1.99
CA CYS A 68 -5.83 -5.16 -1.32
C CYS A 68 -4.77 -6.26 -1.37
N TRP A 69 -4.80 -7.10 -0.34
CA TRP A 69 -3.86 -8.20 -0.18
C TRP A 69 -4.61 -9.53 -0.12
N TYR A 70 -4.14 -10.48 -0.91
CA TYR A 70 -4.48 -11.89 -0.75
C TYR A 70 -3.26 -12.61 -0.18
N ILE A 71 -3.42 -13.24 0.97
CA ILE A 71 -2.33 -13.97 1.63
C ILE A 71 -2.13 -15.29 0.89
N ILE A 72 -1.02 -15.39 0.16
CA ILE A 72 -0.65 -16.61 -0.57
C ILE A 72 -0.10 -17.65 0.42
N ASP A 73 0.82 -17.19 1.30
CA ASP A 73 1.43 -18.02 2.34
C ASP A 73 1.84 -17.16 3.54
N ALA A 74 1.96 -17.78 4.72
CA ALA A 74 2.39 -17.11 5.94
C ALA A 74 3.11 -18.10 6.86
N GLU A 75 4.23 -17.68 7.44
CA GLU A 75 4.90 -18.41 8.50
C GLU A 75 4.01 -18.47 9.76
N GLU A 76 4.31 -19.40 10.66
CA GLU A 76 3.60 -19.50 11.94
C GLU A 76 3.73 -18.17 12.71
N ASP A 77 2.60 -17.66 13.21
CA ASP A 77 2.49 -16.38 13.92
C ASP A 77 2.86 -15.12 13.10
N ALA A 78 2.99 -15.22 11.78
CA ALA A 78 3.20 -14.03 10.94
C ALA A 78 2.03 -13.05 11.06
N GLU A 79 2.36 -11.74 11.06
CA GLU A 79 1.40 -10.66 11.29
C GLU A 79 1.49 -9.60 10.20
N ILE A 80 0.40 -8.89 9.99
CA ILE A 80 0.36 -7.61 9.30
C ILE A 80 0.01 -6.50 10.30
N ILE A 81 0.33 -5.26 9.95
CA ILE A 81 -0.19 -4.08 10.63
C ILE A 81 -1.32 -3.52 9.78
N LEU A 82 -2.48 -3.25 10.40
CA LEU A 82 -3.65 -2.72 9.72
C LEU A 82 -4.44 -1.81 10.66
N GLY A 83 -4.08 -0.52 10.65
CA GLY A 83 -4.67 0.50 11.52
C GLY A 83 -3.78 0.92 12.69
N THR A 84 -4.34 1.79 13.52
CA THR A 84 -3.74 2.31 14.75
C THR A 84 -4.77 2.43 15.85
N SER A 85 -4.36 2.17 17.08
CA SER A 85 -5.17 2.41 18.31
C SER A 85 -5.06 3.84 18.82
N ALA A 86 -4.27 4.71 18.20
CA ALA A 86 -4.25 6.12 18.52
C ALA A 86 -5.59 6.77 18.12
N ASP A 87 -6.20 7.50 19.02
CA ASP A 87 -7.50 8.13 18.85
C ASP A 87 -7.46 9.47 18.13
N SER A 88 -6.26 10.00 17.91
CA SER A 88 -6.08 11.33 17.33
C SER A 88 -4.71 11.50 16.66
N LYS A 89 -4.65 12.47 15.75
CA LYS A 89 -3.40 12.94 15.13
C LYS A 89 -2.35 13.33 16.17
N GLU A 90 -2.77 14.04 17.23
CA GLU A 90 -1.88 14.50 18.30
C GLU A 90 -1.29 13.31 19.07
N THR A 91 -2.12 12.35 19.45
CA THR A 91 -1.68 11.13 20.14
C THR A 91 -0.66 10.37 19.29
N PHE A 92 -0.95 10.17 18.00
CA PHE A 92 -0.06 9.45 17.09
C PHE A 92 1.25 10.22 16.85
N GLU A 93 1.20 11.54 16.65
CA GLU A 93 2.38 12.40 16.50
C GLU A 93 3.30 12.34 17.74
N ASN A 94 2.72 12.31 18.94
CA ASN A 94 3.49 12.16 20.18
C ASN A 94 4.18 10.79 20.20
N LYS A 95 3.51 9.72 19.79
CA LYS A 95 4.12 8.39 19.70
C LYS A 95 5.26 8.32 18.69
N ILE A 96 5.19 9.05 17.60
CA ILE A 96 6.33 9.19 16.66
C ILE A 96 7.51 9.89 17.33
N LYS A 97 7.27 11.00 18.05
CA LYS A 97 8.33 11.76 18.76
C LYS A 97 8.97 10.96 19.89
N GLU A 98 8.22 10.09 20.52
CA GLU A 98 8.67 9.17 21.59
C GLU A 98 9.37 7.91 21.04
N GLU A 99 9.48 7.76 19.73
CA GLU A 99 9.96 6.54 19.05
C GLU A 99 9.14 5.28 19.42
N ALA A 100 7.87 5.46 19.77
CA ALA A 100 6.96 4.46 20.32
C ALA A 100 5.78 4.14 19.36
N VAL A 101 5.96 4.28 18.05
CA VAL A 101 4.92 4.00 17.03
C VAL A 101 4.39 2.57 17.15
N LEU A 102 5.27 1.62 17.47
CA LEU A 102 4.91 0.20 17.58
C LEU A 102 3.95 -0.11 18.73
N ASP A 103 3.79 0.79 19.72
CA ASP A 103 2.87 0.62 20.84
C ASP A 103 1.41 0.89 20.44
N VAL A 104 1.20 1.60 19.33
CA VAL A 104 -0.13 2.07 18.91
C VAL A 104 -0.54 1.54 17.53
N VAL A 105 0.17 0.59 16.95
CA VAL A 105 -0.25 -0.08 15.72
C VAL A 105 -1.11 -1.29 16.01
N GLU A 106 -2.13 -1.50 15.17
CA GLU A 106 -2.99 -2.69 15.24
C GLU A 106 -2.34 -3.84 14.48
N ARG A 107 -2.11 -4.98 15.16
CA ARG A 107 -1.49 -6.19 14.61
C ARG A 107 -2.52 -7.28 14.40
N ILE A 108 -2.48 -7.92 13.25
CA ILE A 108 -3.38 -9.01 12.88
C ILE A 108 -2.54 -10.21 12.46
N LYS A 109 -2.72 -11.34 13.12
CA LYS A 109 -2.17 -12.62 12.65
C LYS A 109 -2.87 -13.04 11.38
N VAL A 110 -2.10 -13.46 10.38
CA VAL A 110 -2.62 -13.81 9.06
C VAL A 110 -2.43 -15.28 8.74
N LYS A 111 -3.29 -15.79 7.84
CA LYS A 111 -3.23 -17.15 7.33
C LYS A 111 -3.38 -17.18 5.82
N PRO A 112 -2.83 -18.18 5.14
CA PRO A 112 -3.07 -18.39 3.72
C PRO A 112 -4.56 -18.43 3.38
N GLY A 113 -4.95 -17.75 2.29
CA GLY A 113 -6.32 -17.66 1.82
C GLY A 113 -7.12 -16.45 2.33
N GLU A 114 -6.60 -15.71 3.29
CA GLU A 114 -7.26 -14.49 3.78
C GLU A 114 -7.10 -13.33 2.81
N PHE A 115 -8.07 -12.42 2.83
CA PHE A 115 -8.11 -11.23 1.99
C PHE A 115 -8.32 -9.99 2.85
N TYR A 116 -7.53 -8.95 2.59
CA TYR A 116 -7.59 -7.67 3.29
C TYR A 116 -7.73 -6.53 2.29
N PHE A 117 -8.68 -5.63 2.52
CA PHE A 117 -8.79 -4.39 1.78
C PHE A 117 -8.20 -3.25 2.61
N ILE A 118 -7.31 -2.48 2.02
CA ILE A 118 -6.60 -1.37 2.63
C ILE A 118 -7.00 -0.08 1.90
N PRO A 119 -8.00 0.64 2.40
CA PRO A 119 -8.36 1.94 1.82
C PRO A 119 -7.25 2.96 2.04
N ALA A 120 -7.20 3.96 1.17
CA ALA A 120 -6.38 5.14 1.40
C ALA A 120 -6.65 5.73 2.79
N GLY A 121 -5.62 6.22 3.47
CA GLY A 121 -5.69 6.72 4.84
C GLY A 121 -5.50 5.66 5.94
N MET A 122 -5.53 4.38 5.62
CA MET A 122 -5.28 3.32 6.59
C MET A 122 -3.79 3.09 6.78
N LEU A 123 -3.33 3.20 8.02
CA LEU A 123 -1.95 2.85 8.41
C LEU A 123 -1.74 1.36 8.25
N HIS A 124 -0.66 0.93 7.57
CA HIS A 124 -0.45 -0.50 7.34
C HIS A 124 1.02 -0.89 7.13
N SER A 125 1.28 -2.18 7.24
CA SER A 125 2.56 -2.80 6.88
C SER A 125 2.41 -4.31 6.76
N ILE A 126 3.20 -4.92 5.88
CA ILE A 126 3.35 -6.37 5.79
C ILE A 126 4.49 -6.79 6.74
N GLY A 127 4.20 -7.69 7.66
CA GLY A 127 5.18 -8.25 8.58
C GLY A 127 6.11 -9.26 7.94
N SER A 128 7.12 -9.71 8.69
CA SER A 128 8.03 -10.76 8.25
C SER A 128 7.31 -12.10 8.08
N GLY A 129 7.73 -12.90 7.11
CA GLY A 129 7.20 -14.25 6.88
C GLY A 129 5.86 -14.29 6.15
N VAL A 130 5.41 -13.18 5.56
CA VAL A 130 4.15 -13.11 4.80
C VAL A 130 4.44 -13.02 3.31
N LEU A 131 3.80 -13.90 2.53
CA LEU A 131 3.77 -13.86 1.07
C LEU A 131 2.40 -13.40 0.61
N VAL A 132 2.33 -12.23 -0.06
CA VAL A 132 1.07 -11.65 -0.52
C VAL A 132 1.03 -11.46 -2.02
N TYR A 133 -0.16 -11.62 -2.59
CA TYR A 133 -0.54 -11.02 -3.86
C TYR A 133 -1.23 -9.70 -3.58
N GLU A 134 -0.57 -8.61 -3.95
CA GLU A 134 -1.04 -7.24 -3.79
C GLU A 134 -1.62 -6.72 -5.10
N THR A 135 -2.81 -6.17 -5.05
CA THR A 135 -3.39 -5.36 -6.13
C THR A 135 -3.69 -3.98 -5.61
N MET A 136 -3.22 -2.97 -6.31
CA MET A 136 -3.34 -1.57 -5.87
C MET A 136 -3.65 -0.64 -7.04
N GLN A 137 -4.12 0.58 -6.74
CA GLN A 137 -4.11 1.67 -7.71
C GLN A 137 -2.67 1.90 -8.19
N SER A 138 -2.51 2.23 -9.48
CA SER A 138 -1.20 2.47 -10.10
C SER A 138 -0.59 3.79 -9.62
N SER A 139 -0.10 3.79 -8.39
CA SER A 139 0.52 4.93 -7.71
C SER A 139 1.70 4.46 -6.85
N ASP A 140 2.78 5.24 -6.83
CA ASP A 140 3.97 4.96 -6.02
C ASP A 140 4.03 5.78 -4.72
N ILE A 141 2.98 6.55 -4.43
CA ILE A 141 2.95 7.44 -3.27
C ILE A 141 2.79 6.62 -2.00
N SER A 142 3.75 6.76 -1.08
CA SER A 142 3.74 6.11 0.23
C SER A 142 4.38 7.03 1.26
N TYR A 143 3.64 7.38 2.31
CA TYR A 143 4.14 8.22 3.41
C TYR A 143 4.52 7.34 4.59
N ARG A 144 5.83 7.17 4.80
CA ARG A 144 6.36 6.32 5.86
C ARG A 144 6.42 7.08 7.18
N VAL A 145 6.03 6.41 8.25
CA VAL A 145 6.10 6.93 9.62
C VAL A 145 7.14 6.19 10.46
N TYR A 146 7.48 4.95 10.12
CA TYR A 146 8.47 4.15 10.82
C TYR A 146 9.12 3.13 9.88
N ASP A 147 10.43 2.95 9.98
CA ASP A 147 11.18 2.03 9.10
C ASP A 147 12.25 1.20 9.83
N TYR A 148 12.02 0.86 11.10
CA TYR A 148 12.90 0.00 11.90
C TYR A 148 14.37 0.46 11.90
N GLU A 149 14.61 1.77 11.93
CA GLU A 149 15.95 2.40 11.90
C GLU A 149 16.83 1.99 10.70
N ARG A 150 16.23 1.50 9.63
CA ARG A 150 16.98 1.09 8.44
C ARG A 150 17.55 2.30 7.69
N ASN A 151 18.87 2.25 7.42
CA ASN A 151 19.52 3.20 6.53
C ASN A 151 19.11 2.89 5.08
N ARG A 152 18.37 3.79 4.45
CA ARG A 152 17.98 3.65 3.06
C ARG A 152 19.06 4.14 2.11
N THR A 153 19.44 3.28 1.20
CA THR A 153 20.45 3.58 0.17
C THR A 153 19.92 4.49 -0.95
N ASP A 154 18.57 4.58 -1.08
CA ASP A 154 17.89 5.44 -2.05
C ASP A 154 17.74 6.91 -1.60
N GLY A 155 18.25 7.25 -0.40
CA GLY A 155 18.17 8.59 0.16
C GLY A 155 16.78 9.04 0.60
N SER A 156 15.77 8.12 0.59
CA SER A 156 14.42 8.45 1.02
C SER A 156 14.35 8.62 2.54
N SER A 157 13.53 9.56 3.00
CA SER A 157 13.27 9.85 4.41
C SER A 157 11.85 9.45 4.81
N LEU A 158 11.55 9.56 6.11
CA LEU A 158 10.18 9.46 6.60
C LEU A 158 9.38 10.70 6.18
N GLU A 159 8.14 10.51 5.76
CA GLU A 159 7.22 11.57 5.33
C GLU A 159 6.13 11.82 6.40
N VAL A 160 6.54 11.94 7.66
CA VAL A 160 5.67 12.01 8.84
C VAL A 160 4.57 13.07 8.71
N LYS A 161 4.92 14.28 8.23
CA LYS A 161 3.94 15.36 8.11
C LYS A 161 2.80 14.99 7.15
N LYS A 162 3.12 14.51 5.95
CA LYS A 162 2.13 14.09 4.95
C LYS A 162 1.34 12.87 5.45
N ALA A 163 2.00 11.94 6.12
CA ALA A 163 1.33 10.79 6.73
C ALA A 163 0.26 11.25 7.73
N LEU A 164 0.61 12.16 8.64
CA LEU A 164 -0.31 12.71 9.65
C LEU A 164 -1.47 13.51 9.04
N ASP A 165 -1.35 14.00 7.83
CA ASP A 165 -2.42 14.72 7.13
C ASP A 165 -3.46 13.74 6.52
N VAL A 166 -3.08 12.49 6.25
CA VAL A 166 -3.93 11.53 5.56
C VAL A 166 -4.37 10.33 6.41
N ILE A 167 -3.70 10.03 7.52
CA ILE A 167 -4.09 8.93 8.41
C ILE A 167 -5.52 9.16 8.92
N GLN A 168 -6.35 8.13 8.80
CA GLN A 168 -7.68 8.08 9.40
C GLN A 168 -7.57 7.47 10.80
N PHE A 169 -7.95 8.24 11.79
CA PHE A 169 -8.06 7.82 13.19
C PHE A 169 -9.52 7.40 13.46
N THR A 170 -9.73 6.21 14.01
CA THR A 170 -11.07 5.65 14.30
C THR A 170 -11.35 5.65 15.80
#